data_45c806e14cecd54f5cf9c73588859e1a
#
_entry.id   45c806e14cecd54f5cf9c73588859e1a
#
_cell.length_a   1.000
_cell.length_b   1.000
_cell.length_c   1.000
_cell.angle_alpha   90.00
_cell.angle_beta   90.00
_cell.angle_gamma   90.00
#
_symmetry.space_group_name_H-M   'P 1'
#
loop_
_entity.id
_entity.type
_entity.pdbx_description
1 polymer ?
#
loop_
_entity_poly.entity_id
_entity_poly.type
_entity_poly.pdbx_seq_one_letter_code
_entity_poly.pdbx_strand_id
1 'polypeptide(L)'
;MKENNISKEIFNSLSPLEAQIIKALKMGKKYRVKDIYTLVKNKASKSSFSVLLDRLYKKGLVDRSVETAKGGVRFVYVLKQNKERFERNIVDSMIDKVIKKFGPKAIVYFDENLKKRHEK
;
A
#
# COMPACT_ATOMS: atom_id res chain seq x y z
N MET A 1 -1.35 17.48 -4.28
CA MET A 1 -2.66 17.61 -4.86
C MET A 1 -3.02 16.49 -5.79
N LYS A 2 -2.52 16.50 -7.02
CA LYS A 2 -2.79 15.40 -7.94
C LYS A 2 -2.29 14.08 -7.40
N GLU A 3 -1.11 14.10 -6.77
CA GLU A 3 -0.53 12.89 -6.19
C GLU A 3 -1.42 12.29 -5.11
N ASN A 4 -2.02 13.13 -4.26
CA ASN A 4 -2.89 12.64 -3.19
C ASN A 4 -4.17 12.03 -3.73
N ASN A 5 -4.75 12.65 -4.76
CA ASN A 5 -5.96 12.11 -5.37
C ASN A 5 -5.69 10.77 -6.04
N ILE A 6 -4.58 10.68 -6.76
CA ILE A 6 -4.18 9.43 -7.40
C ILE A 6 -3.96 8.36 -6.34
N SER A 7 -3.30 8.72 -5.24
CA SER A 7 -3.03 7.77 -4.17
C SER A 7 -4.30 7.22 -3.55
N LYS A 8 -5.30 8.08 -3.30
CA LYS A 8 -6.57 7.62 -2.74
C LYS A 8 -7.27 6.63 -3.66
N GLU A 9 -7.34 6.95 -4.93
CA GLU A 9 -7.96 6.06 -5.89
C GLU A 9 -7.22 4.73 -5.97
N ILE A 10 -5.90 4.79 -5.96
CA ILE A 10 -5.07 3.60 -6.01
C ILE A 10 -5.30 2.72 -4.80
N PHE A 11 -5.33 3.30 -3.60
CA PHE A 11 -5.57 2.52 -2.38
C PHE A 11 -6.92 1.86 -2.37
N ASN A 12 -7.93 2.55 -2.90
CA ASN A 12 -9.26 1.97 -2.99
C ASN A 12 -9.31 0.77 -3.93
N SER A 13 -8.34 0.67 -4.83
CA SER A 13 -8.26 -0.41 -5.79
C SER A 13 -7.28 -1.52 -5.38
N LEU A 14 -6.59 -1.38 -4.25
CA LEU A 14 -5.64 -2.39 -3.81
C LEU A 14 -6.36 -3.61 -3.24
N SER A 15 -5.91 -4.77 -3.63
CA SER A 15 -6.37 -6.01 -3.02
C SER A 15 -5.71 -6.17 -1.64
N PRO A 16 -6.26 -7.01 -0.76
CA PRO A 16 -5.64 -7.25 0.54
C PRO A 16 -4.18 -7.67 0.46
N LEU A 17 -3.83 -8.50 -0.52
CA LEU A 17 -2.45 -8.96 -0.67
C LEU A 17 -1.54 -7.84 -1.16
N GLU A 18 -2.02 -7.02 -2.09
CA GLU A 18 -1.26 -5.84 -2.54
C GLU A 18 -0.96 -4.91 -1.36
N ALA A 19 -1.94 -4.69 -0.51
CA ALA A 19 -1.77 -3.84 0.67
C ALA A 19 -0.75 -4.45 1.63
N GLN A 20 -0.78 -5.77 1.82
CA GLN A 20 0.20 -6.46 2.65
C GLN A 20 1.62 -6.28 2.12
N ILE A 21 1.78 -6.40 0.81
CA ILE A 21 3.09 -6.23 0.17
C ILE A 21 3.63 -4.83 0.46
N ILE A 22 2.81 -3.82 0.20
CA ILE A 22 3.26 -2.43 0.38
C ILE A 22 3.63 -2.15 1.84
N LYS A 23 2.85 -2.67 2.77
CA LYS A 23 3.14 -2.48 4.20
C LYS A 23 4.46 -3.14 4.63
N ALA A 24 4.83 -4.22 3.98
CA ALA A 24 6.02 -4.98 4.33
C ALA A 24 7.31 -4.35 3.79
N LEU A 25 7.22 -3.54 2.73
CA LEU A 25 8.39 -2.97 2.10
C LEU A 25 8.92 -1.77 2.86
N LYS A 26 10.25 -1.69 2.99
CA LYS A 26 10.91 -0.54 3.60
C LYS A 26 11.41 0.41 2.54
N MET A 27 11.33 1.70 2.83
CA MET A 27 11.81 2.73 1.91
C MET A 27 13.30 2.55 1.62
N GLY A 28 13.65 2.73 0.36
CA GLY A 28 15.05 2.71 -0.06
C GLY A 28 15.68 1.34 -0.20
N LYS A 29 14.97 0.30 0.18
CA LYS A 29 15.50 -1.06 0.06
C LYS A 29 15.03 -1.71 -1.23
N LYS A 30 15.92 -2.43 -1.87
CA LYS A 30 15.62 -3.16 -3.09
C LYS A 30 15.17 -4.58 -2.77
N TYR A 31 14.13 -5.02 -3.46
CA TYR A 31 13.57 -6.35 -3.24
C TYR A 31 13.37 -7.07 -4.57
N ARG A 32 13.70 -8.35 -4.58
CA ARG A 32 13.33 -9.25 -5.68
C ARG A 32 11.98 -9.86 -5.36
N VAL A 33 11.32 -10.43 -6.35
CA VAL A 33 10.05 -11.14 -6.13
C VAL A 33 10.19 -12.17 -5.02
N LYS A 34 11.26 -12.94 -5.08
CA LYS A 34 11.57 -13.99 -4.10
C LYS A 34 11.65 -13.42 -2.68
N ASP A 35 12.29 -12.27 -2.51
CA ASP A 35 12.44 -11.63 -1.20
C ASP A 35 11.09 -11.22 -0.64
N ILE A 36 10.23 -10.65 -1.49
CA ILE A 36 8.91 -10.21 -1.08
C ILE A 36 8.02 -11.39 -0.76
N TYR A 37 8.10 -12.43 -1.56
CA TYR A 37 7.37 -13.66 -1.33
C TYR A 37 7.67 -14.25 0.04
N THR A 38 8.94 -14.28 0.41
CA THR A 38 9.38 -14.78 1.71
C THR A 38 8.94 -13.85 2.85
N LEU A 39 9.04 -12.55 2.62
CA LEU A 39 8.74 -11.55 3.63
C LEU A 39 7.26 -11.53 4.02
N VAL A 40 6.38 -11.62 3.04
CA VAL A 40 4.95 -11.47 3.26
C VAL A 40 4.31 -12.75 3.80
N LYS A 41 4.85 -13.91 3.44
CA LYS A 41 4.35 -15.21 3.92
C LYS A 41 2.85 -15.38 3.72
N ASN A 42 2.43 -15.34 2.48
CA ASN A 42 1.04 -15.57 2.12
C ASN A 42 0.92 -16.91 1.40
N LYS A 43 -0.30 -17.44 1.33
CA LYS A 43 -0.57 -18.70 0.64
C LYS A 43 -0.51 -18.60 -0.88
N ALA A 44 -0.48 -17.38 -1.40
CA ALA A 44 -0.41 -17.17 -2.83
C ALA A 44 0.91 -17.68 -3.39
N SER A 45 0.90 -18.09 -4.66
CA SER A 45 2.10 -18.58 -5.33
C SER A 45 3.07 -17.44 -5.65
N LYS A 46 4.32 -17.82 -5.93
CA LYS A 46 5.31 -16.85 -6.35
C LYS A 46 4.90 -16.15 -7.66
N SER A 47 4.25 -16.88 -8.55
CA SER A 47 3.72 -16.30 -9.80
C SER A 47 2.71 -15.21 -9.52
N SER A 48 1.86 -15.42 -8.53
CA SER A 48 0.87 -14.40 -8.14
C SER A 48 1.55 -13.14 -7.64
N PHE A 49 2.63 -13.28 -6.88
CA PHE A 49 3.39 -12.12 -6.41
C PHE A 49 3.99 -11.33 -7.57
N SER A 50 4.49 -12.02 -8.61
CA SER A 50 5.01 -11.35 -9.79
C SER A 50 3.93 -10.50 -10.47
N VAL A 51 2.74 -11.05 -10.60
CA VAL A 51 1.61 -10.34 -11.21
C VAL A 51 1.22 -9.13 -10.37
N LEU A 52 1.16 -9.30 -9.05
CA LEU A 52 0.77 -8.21 -8.15
C LEU A 52 1.80 -7.09 -8.15
N LEU A 53 3.09 -7.44 -8.18
CA LEU A 53 4.15 -6.45 -8.22
C LEU A 53 4.13 -5.68 -9.54
N ASP A 54 3.82 -6.34 -10.65
CA ASP A 54 3.65 -5.66 -11.92
C ASP A 54 2.50 -4.65 -11.85
N ARG A 55 1.40 -5.04 -11.20
CA ARG A 55 0.27 -4.13 -10.99
C ARG A 55 0.65 -2.94 -10.12
N LEU A 56 1.39 -3.20 -9.03
CA LEU A 56 1.83 -2.13 -8.13
C LEU A 56 2.76 -1.16 -8.85
N TYR A 57 3.59 -1.67 -9.73
CA TYR A 57 4.46 -0.85 -10.56
C TYR A 57 3.62 0.04 -11.48
N LYS A 58 2.63 -0.53 -12.15
CA LYS A 58 1.75 0.22 -13.05
C LYS A 58 0.92 1.25 -12.31
N LYS A 59 0.58 0.98 -11.06
CA LYS A 59 -0.15 1.92 -10.20
C LYS A 59 0.75 3.00 -9.63
N GLY A 60 2.05 2.90 -9.82
CA GLY A 60 2.99 3.92 -9.37
C GLY A 60 3.40 3.84 -7.91
N LEU A 61 3.16 2.70 -7.25
CA LEU A 61 3.49 2.54 -5.84
C LEU A 61 4.89 1.97 -5.60
N VAL A 62 5.45 1.30 -6.60
CA VAL A 62 6.83 0.83 -6.54
C VAL A 62 7.53 1.18 -7.84
N ASP A 63 8.84 1.39 -7.75
CA ASP A 63 9.69 1.51 -8.93
C ASP A 63 10.25 0.15 -9.25
N ARG A 64 10.61 -0.05 -10.50
CA ARG A 64 11.13 -1.31 -10.97
C ARG A 64 12.39 -1.07 -11.80
N SER A 65 13.43 -1.84 -11.50
CA SER A 65 14.65 -1.83 -12.29
C SER A 65 15.02 -3.26 -12.61
N VAL A 66 16.06 -3.41 -13.40
CA VAL A 66 16.50 -4.73 -13.85
C VAL A 66 17.92 -4.96 -13.35
N GLU A 67 18.18 -6.14 -12.83
CA GLU A 67 19.55 -6.53 -12.50
C GLU A 67 19.90 -7.82 -13.18
N THR A 68 21.17 -7.94 -13.57
CA THR A 68 21.71 -9.15 -14.18
C THR A 68 22.11 -10.11 -13.08
N ALA A 69 21.76 -11.37 -13.25
CA ALA A 69 22.10 -12.39 -12.28
C ALA A 69 22.43 -13.68 -13.01
N LYS A 70 22.98 -14.64 -12.27
CA LYS A 70 23.20 -15.98 -12.80
C LYS A 70 21.88 -16.52 -13.32
N GLY A 71 21.87 -16.91 -14.57
CA GLY A 71 20.67 -17.45 -15.20
C GLY A 71 19.80 -16.42 -15.88
N GLY A 72 20.21 -15.13 -15.94
CA GLY A 72 19.50 -14.13 -16.71
C GLY A 72 19.25 -12.84 -15.99
N VAL A 73 18.14 -12.23 -16.33
CA VAL A 73 17.76 -10.89 -15.86
C VAL A 73 16.55 -11.01 -14.96
N ARG A 74 16.51 -10.21 -13.89
CA ARG A 74 15.37 -10.20 -12.98
C ARG A 74 14.98 -8.79 -12.61
N PHE A 75 13.75 -8.62 -12.22
CA PHE A 75 13.24 -7.33 -11.74
C PHE A 75 13.56 -7.13 -10.28
N VAL A 76 13.84 -5.87 -9.94
CA VAL A 76 14.05 -5.44 -8.56
C VAL A 76 13.08 -4.31 -8.29
N TYR A 77 12.43 -4.34 -7.14
CA TYR A 77 11.38 -3.39 -6.77
C TYR A 77 11.78 -2.56 -5.58
N VAL A 78 11.43 -1.28 -5.61
CA VAL A 78 11.70 -0.34 -4.52
C VAL A 78 10.42 0.43 -4.23
N LEU A 79 10.08 0.56 -2.96
CA LEU A 79 8.91 1.33 -2.57
C LEU A 79 9.09 2.78 -3.00
N LYS A 80 8.12 3.30 -3.74
CA LYS A 80 8.20 4.63 -4.32
C LYS A 80 7.74 5.72 -3.36
N GLN A 81 6.74 5.42 -2.52
CA GLN A 81 6.19 6.39 -1.59
C GLN A 81 6.69 6.18 -0.17
N ASN A 82 6.74 7.27 0.59
CA ASN A 82 7.03 7.20 2.02
C ASN A 82 5.92 6.41 2.70
N LYS A 83 6.30 5.48 3.58
CA LYS A 83 5.36 4.60 4.26
C LYS A 83 4.36 5.38 5.12
N GLU A 84 4.83 6.40 5.81
CA GLU A 84 3.97 7.23 6.63
C GLU A 84 2.91 7.94 5.78
N ARG A 85 3.32 8.47 4.65
CA ARG A 85 2.42 9.13 3.72
C ARG A 85 1.40 8.13 3.16
N PHE A 86 1.85 6.92 2.90
CA PHE A 86 0.98 5.85 2.45
C PHE A 86 -0.10 5.54 3.48
N GLU A 87 0.28 5.41 4.74
CA GLU A 87 -0.65 5.13 5.83
C GLU A 87 -1.65 6.26 5.99
N ARG A 88 -1.21 7.51 5.89
CA ARG A 88 -2.11 8.66 5.95
C ARG A 88 -3.14 8.63 4.84
N ASN A 89 -2.72 8.27 3.64
CA ASN A 89 -3.64 8.19 2.51
C ASN A 89 -4.68 7.10 2.70
N ILE A 90 -4.30 5.98 3.30
CA ILE A 90 -5.25 4.91 3.62
C ILE A 90 -6.29 5.41 4.61
N VAL A 91 -5.85 6.07 5.68
CA VAL A 91 -6.76 6.60 6.70
C VAL A 91 -7.70 7.63 6.10
N ASP A 92 -7.18 8.54 5.27
CA ASP A 92 -7.99 9.53 4.58
C ASP A 92 -9.08 8.88 3.73
N SER A 93 -8.73 7.82 3.01
CA SER A 93 -9.71 7.10 2.18
C SER A 93 -10.80 6.48 3.03
N MET A 94 -10.44 5.93 4.17
CA MET A 94 -11.41 5.33 5.08
C MET A 94 -12.36 6.38 5.64
N ILE A 95 -11.82 7.54 6.02
CA ILE A 95 -12.62 8.65 6.53
C ILE A 95 -13.59 9.14 5.45
N ASP A 96 -13.11 9.30 4.23
CA ASP A 96 -13.96 9.72 3.11
C ASP A 96 -15.13 8.76 2.90
N LYS A 97 -14.88 7.47 2.98
CA LYS A 97 -15.93 6.47 2.82
C LYS A 97 -16.97 6.56 3.93
N VAL A 98 -16.51 6.76 5.16
CA VAL A 98 -17.42 6.89 6.30
C VAL A 98 -18.27 8.13 6.16
N ILE A 99 -17.69 9.25 5.77
CA ILE A 99 -18.42 10.50 5.57
C ILE A 99 -19.45 10.36 4.44
N LYS A 100 -19.07 9.71 3.34
CA LYS A 100 -20.00 9.49 2.23
C LYS A 100 -21.20 8.66 2.65
N LYS A 101 -20.97 7.67 3.51
CA LYS A 101 -22.03 6.75 3.91
C LYS A 101 -22.94 7.34 4.96
N PHE A 102 -22.39 8.04 5.94
CA PHE A 102 -23.15 8.53 7.10
C PHE A 102 -23.33 10.05 7.14
N GLY A 103 -22.67 10.78 6.25
CA GLY A 103 -22.73 12.23 6.21
C GLY A 103 -21.83 12.90 7.22
N PRO A 104 -21.91 14.24 7.35
CA PRO A 104 -21.04 14.99 8.26
C PRO A 104 -21.15 14.60 9.72
N LYS A 105 -22.25 13.99 10.14
CA LYS A 105 -22.43 13.47 11.50
C LYS A 105 -21.31 12.54 11.92
N ALA A 106 -20.75 11.83 10.96
CA ALA A 106 -19.68 10.87 11.22
C ALA A 106 -18.49 11.55 11.91
N ILE A 107 -18.20 12.78 11.53
CA ILE A 107 -17.08 13.54 12.12
C ILE A 107 -17.31 13.77 13.61
N VAL A 108 -18.54 14.12 13.97
CA VAL A 108 -18.90 14.37 15.38
C VAL A 108 -18.76 13.09 16.19
N TYR A 109 -19.30 11.99 15.70
CA TYR A 109 -19.21 10.71 16.39
C TYR A 109 -17.78 10.24 16.55
N PHE A 110 -16.99 10.44 15.53
CA PHE A 110 -15.59 10.06 15.54
C PHE A 110 -14.82 10.86 16.60
N ASP A 111 -15.06 12.17 16.64
CA ASP A 111 -14.43 13.07 17.60
C ASP A 111 -14.79 12.67 19.04
N GLU A 112 -16.06 12.41 19.29
CA GLU A 112 -16.52 11.97 20.61
C GLU A 112 -15.84 10.68 21.06
N ASN A 113 -15.71 9.74 20.14
CA ASN A 113 -15.07 8.48 20.41
C ASN A 113 -13.59 8.67 20.78
N LEU A 114 -12.90 9.53 20.05
CA LEU A 114 -11.50 9.85 20.32
C LEU A 114 -11.34 10.50 21.70
N LYS A 115 -12.21 11.39 22.06
CA LYS A 115 -12.16 12.05 23.38
C LYS A 115 -12.32 11.06 24.51
N LYS A 116 -13.24 10.12 24.37
CA LYS A 116 -13.42 9.05 25.36
C LYS A 116 -12.17 8.21 25.54
N ARG A 117 -11.48 7.91 24.46
CA ARG A 117 -10.26 7.11 24.51
C ARG A 117 -9.12 7.87 25.18
N HIS A 118 -9.08 9.18 25.00
CA HIS A 118 -8.02 9.99 25.58
C HIS A 118 -8.22 10.27 27.07
N GLU A 119 -9.44 10.18 27.53
CA GLU A 119 -9.75 10.40 28.95
C GLU A 119 -9.28 9.28 29.85
N LYS A 120 -8.89 8.17 29.28
CA LYS A 120 -8.32 7.07 30.02
C LYS A 120 -6.80 7.21 30.08
#